data_939a2205a1c5036b8030fae5cd0dafa7
#
_entry.id   939a2205a1c5036b8030fae5cd0dafa7
#
_cell.length_a   1.000
_cell.length_b   1.000
_cell.length_c   1.000
_cell.angle_alpha   90.00
_cell.angle_beta   90.00
_cell.angle_gamma   90.00
#
_symmetry.space_group_name_H-M   'P 1'
#
loop_
_entity.id
_entity.type
_entity.pdbx_description
1 polymer ?
#
loop_
_entity_poly.entity_id
_entity_poly.type
_entity_poly.pdbx_seq_one_letter_code
_entity_poly.pdbx_strand_id
1 'polypeptide(L)'
;MGFRNPFRMSVDKKSGAVYIGDYGPDAGGTDAARGPSGQVEFNRVTRPGNFGWPYCTGTNTPTETYGEYTFPGGPSAGKYDCASGPANNSFRNTGQATLPPAQPAWIRYAGDAGSPPEFGGGSESPMAGPVYNFDANLDSAVKFPASLDGRFFATEYGRKWIKPVEVEADGSPGTIDTFPWTGTQVMDSAFGPDGALYVLDYGTGANNQALYRVEHLAGSNRSPVAKAAADRTSGPTPLAVSFSSAGSADPEGGNLTYAWDFGDGATSTAAHPSHTYTTAGTFNPTLTVTDPEGLTGTASLVVTAGNSAPTVTLDTPADGSLFSFGDSVPFTVSVSDPEDGAIDCSKVKVTYLLGHDSHRHQITSK
;
A
#
# COMPACT_ATOMS: atom_id res chain seq x y z
N MET A 1 -23.34 8.58 7.15
CA MET A 1 -23.80 7.46 6.24
C MET A 1 -23.31 7.75 4.83
N GLY A 2 -23.44 6.76 3.91
CA GLY A 2 -23.16 7.01 2.48
C GLY A 2 -21.69 6.86 2.08
N PHE A 3 -20.92 6.02 2.75
CA PHE A 3 -19.64 5.52 2.29
C PHE A 3 -19.79 4.12 1.74
N ARG A 4 -19.02 3.78 0.70
CA ARG A 4 -19.04 2.43 0.12
C ARG A 4 -18.07 1.49 0.85
N ASN A 5 -16.81 1.87 0.90
CA ASN A 5 -15.75 1.09 1.52
C ASN A 5 -14.69 2.01 2.14
N PRO A 6 -14.98 2.64 3.27
CA PRO A 6 -14.06 3.54 3.96
C PRO A 6 -12.93 2.72 4.61
N PHE A 7 -11.86 2.48 3.85
CA PHE A 7 -10.82 1.54 4.26
C PHE A 7 -9.86 2.14 5.28
N ARG A 8 -9.48 3.40 5.12
CA ARG A 8 -8.61 4.11 6.08
C ARG A 8 -9.22 5.46 6.43
N MET A 9 -9.09 5.81 7.69
CA MET A 9 -9.51 7.10 8.21
C MET A 9 -8.49 7.65 9.20
N SER A 10 -8.41 8.95 9.27
CA SER A 10 -7.61 9.67 10.28
C SER A 10 -8.41 10.81 10.89
N VAL A 11 -8.05 11.20 12.10
CA VAL A 11 -8.67 12.32 12.80
C VAL A 11 -7.63 13.41 12.99
N ASP A 12 -7.94 14.59 12.48
CA ASP A 12 -7.16 15.77 12.83
C ASP A 12 -7.43 16.15 14.29
N LYS A 13 -6.41 16.03 15.12
CA LYS A 13 -6.51 16.28 16.56
C LYS A 13 -6.79 17.75 16.91
N LYS A 14 -6.47 18.69 16.00
CA LYS A 14 -6.64 20.12 16.20
C LYS A 14 -8.04 20.59 15.85
N SER A 15 -8.59 20.17 14.73
CA SER A 15 -9.93 20.56 14.26
C SER A 15 -11.03 19.57 14.62
N GLY A 16 -10.69 18.32 14.92
CA GLY A 16 -11.64 17.22 15.08
C GLY A 16 -12.20 16.69 13.76
N ALA A 17 -11.76 17.20 12.62
CA ALA A 17 -12.18 16.70 11.31
C ALA A 17 -11.70 15.27 11.09
N VAL A 18 -12.57 14.44 10.52
CA VAL A 18 -12.22 13.06 10.12
C VAL A 18 -11.98 13.02 8.63
N TYR A 19 -10.83 12.51 8.23
CA TYR A 19 -10.48 12.28 6.83
C TYR A 19 -10.66 10.80 6.50
N ILE A 20 -11.30 10.51 5.38
CA ILE A 20 -11.69 9.15 4.99
C ILE A 20 -11.28 8.93 3.55
N GLY A 21 -10.55 7.86 3.27
CA GLY A 21 -10.34 7.34 1.92
C GLY A 21 -11.46 6.33 1.64
N ASP A 22 -12.31 6.61 0.67
CA ASP A 22 -13.46 5.76 0.30
C ASP A 22 -13.28 5.19 -1.10
N TYR A 23 -13.25 3.86 -1.17
CA TYR A 23 -13.16 3.13 -2.43
C TYR A 23 -14.49 3.19 -3.17
N GLY A 24 -14.43 3.65 -4.40
CA GLY A 24 -15.57 3.64 -5.32
C GLY A 24 -15.89 2.23 -5.87
N PRO A 25 -16.91 2.12 -6.71
CA PRO A 25 -17.26 0.87 -7.38
C PRO A 25 -16.23 0.48 -8.44
N ASP A 26 -15.99 -0.82 -8.58
CA ASP A 26 -15.10 -1.40 -9.59
C ASP A 26 -15.82 -1.40 -10.97
N ALA A 27 -16.10 -0.22 -11.50
CA ALA A 27 -16.75 -0.05 -12.79
C ALA A 27 -15.68 0.25 -13.85
N GLY A 28 -15.46 -0.66 -14.78
CA GLY A 28 -14.45 -0.55 -15.84
C GLY A 28 -14.72 0.53 -16.90
N GLY A 29 -15.86 1.20 -16.85
CA GLY A 29 -16.23 2.28 -17.77
C GLY A 29 -17.47 3.04 -17.32
N THR A 30 -17.58 4.29 -17.73
CA THR A 30 -18.77 5.12 -17.48
C THR A 30 -19.93 4.64 -18.32
N ASP A 31 -21.08 4.43 -17.69
CA ASP A 31 -22.35 4.10 -18.33
C ASP A 31 -23.37 5.20 -18.04
N ALA A 32 -23.94 5.79 -19.09
CA ALA A 32 -24.88 6.91 -18.98
C ALA A 32 -26.13 6.57 -18.14
N ALA A 33 -26.56 5.31 -18.14
CA ALA A 33 -27.72 4.85 -17.39
C ALA A 33 -27.36 4.41 -15.96
N ARG A 34 -26.16 3.95 -15.75
CA ARG A 34 -25.73 3.39 -14.45
C ARG A 34 -24.94 4.37 -13.61
N GLY A 35 -23.93 5.03 -14.16
CA GLY A 35 -23.09 5.96 -13.43
C GLY A 35 -21.64 6.02 -13.94
N PRO A 36 -20.76 6.75 -13.23
CA PRO A 36 -19.37 6.89 -13.60
C PRO A 36 -18.60 5.57 -13.46
N SER A 37 -17.51 5.45 -14.19
CA SER A 37 -16.47 4.43 -13.93
C SER A 37 -15.84 4.66 -12.57
N GLY A 38 -15.13 3.65 -12.05
CA GLY A 38 -14.49 3.59 -10.75
C GLY A 38 -13.97 4.90 -10.22
N GLN A 39 -14.79 5.61 -9.49
CA GLN A 39 -14.48 6.90 -8.89
C GLN A 39 -14.30 6.72 -7.39
N VAL A 40 -13.24 7.26 -6.86
CA VAL A 40 -12.87 7.16 -5.46
C VAL A 40 -12.69 8.54 -4.84
N GLU A 41 -12.72 8.60 -3.51
CA GLU A 41 -12.86 9.86 -2.81
C GLU A 41 -11.98 9.94 -1.57
N PHE A 42 -11.45 11.14 -1.35
CA PHE A 42 -11.12 11.60 0.00
C PHE A 42 -12.26 12.48 0.50
N ASN A 43 -12.78 12.15 1.65
CA ASN A 43 -13.84 12.89 2.31
C ASN A 43 -13.32 13.54 3.59
N ARG A 44 -13.62 14.83 3.79
CA ARG A 44 -13.36 15.56 5.02
C ARG A 44 -14.67 15.76 5.78
N VAL A 45 -14.82 15.06 6.90
CA VAL A 45 -16.06 15.02 7.69
C VAL A 45 -15.90 15.89 8.94
N THR A 46 -16.65 16.98 9.01
CA THR A 46 -16.66 17.88 10.16
C THR A 46 -18.00 17.83 10.93
N ARG A 47 -19.00 17.17 10.36
CA ARG A 47 -20.33 16.99 10.95
C ARG A 47 -20.99 15.73 10.38
N PRO A 48 -21.96 15.14 11.08
CA PRO A 48 -22.77 14.06 10.52
C PRO A 48 -23.45 14.46 9.22
N GLY A 49 -23.52 13.53 8.25
CA GLY A 49 -24.11 13.79 6.94
C GLY A 49 -24.33 12.54 6.10
N ASN A 50 -24.85 12.75 4.90
CA ASN A 50 -24.93 11.78 3.84
C ASN A 50 -23.78 12.02 2.85
N PHE A 51 -22.93 11.03 2.61
CA PHE A 51 -21.77 11.09 1.71
C PHE A 51 -22.02 10.38 0.38
N GLY A 52 -23.27 10.12 0.06
CA GLY A 52 -23.75 9.81 -1.27
C GLY A 52 -24.01 8.33 -1.54
N TRP A 53 -23.12 7.43 -1.24
CA TRP A 53 -23.28 6.03 -1.60
C TRP A 53 -24.57 5.40 -1.02
N PRO A 54 -25.35 4.61 -1.78
CA PRO A 54 -25.06 4.10 -3.13
C PRO A 54 -25.66 4.94 -4.28
N TYR A 55 -26.17 6.13 -4.03
CA TYR A 55 -26.91 6.92 -5.00
C TYR A 55 -26.09 8.00 -5.69
N CYS A 56 -25.15 8.56 -4.98
CA CYS A 56 -24.34 9.70 -5.37
C CYS A 56 -22.86 9.40 -5.17
N THR A 57 -22.00 10.08 -5.91
CA THR A 57 -20.55 10.00 -5.77
C THR A 57 -19.86 11.26 -6.32
N GLY A 58 -18.61 11.48 -5.98
CA GLY A 58 -17.81 12.58 -6.49
C GLY A 58 -18.39 13.95 -6.14
N THR A 59 -18.52 14.80 -7.14
CA THR A 59 -19.06 16.16 -6.97
C THR A 59 -20.58 16.21 -7.00
N ASN A 60 -21.27 15.08 -7.08
CA ASN A 60 -22.73 14.97 -7.18
C ASN A 60 -23.34 15.62 -8.43
N THR A 61 -22.53 15.84 -9.46
CA THR A 61 -23.04 16.33 -10.76
C THR A 61 -23.83 15.22 -11.49
N PRO A 62 -24.71 15.56 -12.45
CA PRO A 62 -25.47 14.55 -13.19
C PRO A 62 -24.62 13.47 -13.87
N THR A 63 -23.38 13.78 -14.24
CA THR A 63 -22.43 12.81 -14.81
C THR A 63 -21.81 11.88 -13.79
N GLU A 64 -21.83 12.27 -12.52
CA GLU A 64 -21.23 11.53 -11.41
C GLU A 64 -22.26 10.89 -10.48
N THR A 65 -23.55 11.00 -10.80
CA THR A 65 -24.63 10.35 -10.06
C THR A 65 -25.06 9.05 -10.74
N TYR A 66 -25.62 8.14 -9.95
CA TYR A 66 -26.13 6.87 -10.45
C TYR A 66 -27.55 7.01 -11.02
N GLY A 67 -27.92 6.10 -11.91
CA GLY A 67 -29.27 5.98 -12.39
C GLY A 67 -30.22 5.49 -11.32
N GLU A 68 -31.40 6.09 -11.20
CA GLU A 68 -32.46 5.57 -10.34
C GLU A 68 -32.81 4.14 -10.71
N TYR A 69 -33.08 3.30 -9.72
CA TYR A 69 -33.51 1.94 -9.94
C TYR A 69 -34.84 1.70 -9.23
N THR A 70 -35.84 1.32 -10.00
CA THR A 70 -37.16 0.98 -9.48
C THR A 70 -37.28 -0.52 -9.23
N PHE A 71 -37.46 -0.90 -7.98
CA PHE A 71 -37.62 -2.29 -7.57
C PHE A 71 -39.10 -2.71 -7.63
N PRO A 72 -39.46 -3.88 -8.22
CA PRO A 72 -38.60 -4.84 -8.93
C PRO A 72 -38.46 -4.59 -10.44
N GLY A 73 -38.87 -3.47 -10.95
CA GLY A 73 -39.06 -3.25 -12.37
C GLY A 73 -37.85 -2.97 -13.23
N GLY A 74 -36.72 -2.61 -12.66
CA GLY A 74 -35.50 -2.26 -13.39
C GLY A 74 -35.16 -0.76 -13.37
N PRO A 75 -34.18 -0.33 -14.17
CA PRO A 75 -33.74 1.06 -14.14
C PRO A 75 -34.86 2.00 -14.60
N SER A 76 -35.08 3.07 -13.85
CA SER A 76 -35.89 4.19 -14.28
C SER A 76 -35.12 5.07 -15.26
N ALA A 77 -35.78 6.00 -15.91
CA ALA A 77 -35.18 6.92 -16.87
C ALA A 77 -34.45 8.13 -16.21
N GLY A 78 -34.30 8.17 -14.90
CA GLY A 78 -33.81 9.31 -14.14
C GLY A 78 -32.44 9.07 -13.50
N LYS A 79 -31.86 10.14 -12.99
CA LYS A 79 -30.70 10.14 -12.10
C LYS A 79 -31.15 10.56 -10.70
N TYR A 80 -30.47 10.07 -9.68
CA TYR A 80 -30.73 10.51 -8.32
C TYR A 80 -30.47 12.02 -8.16
N ASP A 81 -31.37 12.72 -7.50
CA ASP A 81 -31.16 14.12 -7.12
C ASP A 81 -30.33 14.19 -5.83
N CYS A 82 -29.04 14.30 -6.01
CA CYS A 82 -28.08 14.33 -4.91
C CYS A 82 -28.10 15.65 -4.13
N ALA A 83 -28.44 16.76 -4.80
CA ALA A 83 -28.44 18.10 -4.19
C ALA A 83 -29.63 18.33 -3.28
N SER A 84 -30.81 17.83 -3.65
CA SER A 84 -32.04 17.96 -2.85
C SER A 84 -32.24 16.79 -1.89
N GLY A 85 -31.51 15.71 -2.11
CA GLY A 85 -31.60 14.45 -1.36
C GLY A 85 -32.17 13.32 -2.23
N PRO A 86 -31.41 12.23 -2.41
CA PRO A 86 -31.81 11.14 -3.28
C PRO A 86 -33.02 10.39 -2.74
N ALA A 87 -33.90 9.98 -3.64
CA ALA A 87 -35.02 9.11 -3.30
C ALA A 87 -34.53 7.74 -2.84
N ASN A 88 -35.04 7.25 -1.73
CA ASN A 88 -34.75 5.92 -1.21
C ASN A 88 -35.83 4.93 -1.67
N ASN A 89 -35.71 4.48 -2.90
CA ASN A 89 -36.69 3.61 -3.56
C ASN A 89 -36.46 2.11 -3.26
N SER A 90 -35.62 1.77 -2.27
CA SER A 90 -35.41 0.37 -1.89
C SER A 90 -36.73 -0.25 -1.40
N PHE A 91 -37.10 -1.41 -1.93
CA PHE A 91 -38.27 -2.16 -1.49
C PHE A 91 -38.19 -2.62 -0.02
N ARG A 92 -37.00 -2.58 0.56
CA ARG A 92 -36.76 -2.86 2.00
C ARG A 92 -36.73 -1.60 2.85
N ASN A 93 -36.98 -0.45 2.25
CA ASN A 93 -37.01 0.78 3.00
C ASN A 93 -38.23 0.81 3.93
N THR A 94 -37.96 0.86 5.22
CA THR A 94 -38.98 0.98 6.28
C THR A 94 -38.96 2.35 6.96
N GLY A 95 -38.19 3.31 6.42
CA GLY A 95 -37.92 4.61 7.01
C GLY A 95 -38.12 5.78 6.07
N GLN A 96 -37.07 6.54 5.86
CA GLN A 96 -37.11 7.77 5.06
C GLN A 96 -37.26 7.49 3.56
N ALA A 97 -38.28 8.06 2.94
CA ALA A 97 -38.48 8.00 1.49
C ALA A 97 -37.49 8.90 0.72
N THR A 98 -37.00 9.97 1.36
CA THR A 98 -35.96 10.86 0.82
C THR A 98 -34.84 10.96 1.82
N LEU A 99 -33.61 10.74 1.37
CA LEU A 99 -32.42 10.91 2.20
C LEU A 99 -32.03 12.39 2.30
N PRO A 100 -31.24 12.78 3.30
CA PRO A 100 -30.66 14.12 3.32
C PRO A 100 -29.83 14.40 2.05
N PRO A 101 -29.66 15.66 1.64
CA PRO A 101 -28.76 16.05 0.57
C PRO A 101 -27.37 15.41 0.71
N ALA A 102 -26.83 14.89 -0.39
CA ALA A 102 -25.52 14.30 -0.36
C ALA A 102 -24.43 15.38 -0.30
N GLN A 103 -23.47 15.20 0.58
CA GLN A 103 -22.27 16.02 0.61
C GLN A 103 -21.35 15.55 -0.53
N PRO A 104 -20.82 16.47 -1.35
CA PRO A 104 -19.84 16.10 -2.38
C PRO A 104 -18.54 15.64 -1.73
N ALA A 105 -17.79 14.81 -2.45
CA ALA A 105 -16.44 14.45 -2.07
C ALA A 105 -15.57 15.70 -1.84
N TRP A 106 -14.71 15.65 -0.84
CA TRP A 106 -13.73 16.70 -0.62
C TRP A 106 -12.70 16.75 -1.75
N ILE A 107 -12.16 15.58 -2.12
CA ILE A 107 -11.36 15.39 -3.35
C ILE A 107 -11.83 14.08 -3.97
N ARG A 108 -12.24 14.14 -5.22
CA ARG A 108 -12.55 12.94 -6.01
C ARG A 108 -11.45 12.68 -7.03
N TYR A 109 -11.21 11.43 -7.38
CA TYR A 109 -10.36 11.08 -8.50
C TYR A 109 -10.76 9.74 -9.10
N ALA A 110 -10.31 9.48 -10.33
CA ALA A 110 -10.57 8.26 -11.06
C ALA A 110 -9.26 7.70 -11.65
N GLY A 111 -9.34 6.62 -12.38
CA GLY A 111 -8.18 5.97 -13.02
C GLY A 111 -7.47 6.82 -14.07
N ASP A 112 -8.16 7.82 -14.63
CA ASP A 112 -7.55 8.78 -15.54
C ASP A 112 -6.65 9.80 -14.79
N ALA A 113 -5.76 10.47 -15.52
CA ALA A 113 -4.86 11.48 -14.98
C ALA A 113 -5.50 12.88 -14.90
N GLY A 114 -6.83 12.96 -15.00
CA GLY A 114 -7.51 14.22 -15.30
C GLY A 114 -7.76 15.15 -14.12
N SER A 115 -8.04 14.63 -12.92
CA SER A 115 -8.50 15.50 -11.84
C SER A 115 -8.45 14.86 -10.46
N PRO A 116 -7.66 15.38 -9.54
CA PRO A 116 -6.65 16.43 -9.76
C PRO A 116 -5.43 15.87 -10.51
N PRO A 117 -4.79 16.66 -11.38
CA PRO A 117 -3.65 16.18 -12.20
C PRO A 117 -2.44 15.76 -11.34
N GLU A 118 -2.29 16.32 -10.16
CA GLU A 118 -1.24 15.96 -9.20
C GLU A 118 -1.33 14.50 -8.76
N PHE A 119 -2.50 13.90 -8.79
CA PHE A 119 -2.69 12.48 -8.42
C PHE A 119 -2.24 11.52 -9.53
N GLY A 120 -2.12 12.01 -10.77
CA GLY A 120 -1.78 11.17 -11.92
C GLY A 120 -2.88 10.18 -12.27
N GLY A 121 -2.57 9.20 -13.13
CA GLY A 121 -3.46 8.10 -13.49
C GLY A 121 -3.07 6.77 -12.83
N GLY A 122 -3.94 5.78 -12.92
CA GLY A 122 -3.69 4.40 -12.46
C GLY A 122 -4.67 3.92 -11.40
N SER A 123 -4.18 3.26 -10.38
CA SER A 123 -4.97 2.68 -9.28
C SER A 123 -5.90 3.69 -8.59
N GLU A 124 -6.95 3.19 -8.00
CA GLU A 124 -8.01 3.93 -7.32
C GLU A 124 -8.18 3.41 -5.88
N SER A 125 -7.10 3.55 -5.09
CA SER A 125 -6.98 2.96 -3.74
C SER A 125 -6.61 4.01 -2.68
N PRO A 126 -7.53 4.96 -2.35
CA PRO A 126 -7.27 6.03 -1.41
C PRO A 126 -7.06 5.51 0.02
N MET A 127 -6.00 5.96 0.65
CA MET A 127 -5.71 5.76 2.06
C MET A 127 -5.64 7.11 2.74
N ALA A 128 -6.50 7.38 3.71
CA ALA A 128 -6.46 8.62 4.46
C ALA A 128 -5.31 8.58 5.47
N GLY A 129 -4.23 9.28 5.16
CA GLY A 129 -3.13 9.52 6.07
C GLY A 129 -3.45 10.63 7.09
N PRO A 130 -2.49 11.02 7.93
CA PRO A 130 -2.70 11.96 9.02
C PRO A 130 -2.75 13.42 8.55
N VAL A 131 -3.28 14.30 9.39
CA VAL A 131 -3.00 15.74 9.32
C VAL A 131 -1.79 16.04 10.17
N TYR A 132 -0.85 16.80 9.61
CA TYR A 132 0.30 17.26 10.37
C TYR A 132 -0.10 18.44 11.26
N ASN A 133 0.18 18.36 12.54
CA ASN A 133 -0.04 19.41 13.52
C ASN A 133 1.31 19.83 14.08
N PHE A 134 1.82 20.98 13.64
CA PHE A 134 3.11 21.49 14.08
C PHE A 134 3.06 21.89 15.56
N ASP A 135 3.99 21.36 16.34
CA ASP A 135 4.22 21.76 17.73
C ASP A 135 5.52 22.55 17.83
N ALA A 136 5.39 23.85 18.11
CA ALA A 136 6.55 24.74 18.28
C ALA A 136 7.38 24.38 19.52
N ASN A 137 6.77 23.77 20.54
CA ASN A 137 7.44 23.39 21.80
C ASN A 137 8.11 22.01 21.73
N LEU A 138 7.85 21.24 20.69
CA LEU A 138 8.51 19.96 20.50
C LEU A 138 9.98 20.18 20.13
N ASP A 139 10.89 19.87 21.03
CA ASP A 139 12.32 19.85 20.75
C ASP A 139 12.67 18.56 19.97
N SER A 140 12.71 18.68 18.66
CA SER A 140 12.99 17.56 17.76
C SER A 140 13.68 18.07 16.49
N ALA A 141 14.82 17.47 16.18
CA ALA A 141 15.56 17.76 14.95
C ALA A 141 14.92 17.16 13.69
N VAL A 142 13.95 16.26 13.87
CA VAL A 142 13.36 15.47 12.78
C VAL A 142 11.89 15.82 12.49
N LYS A 143 11.29 16.70 13.30
CA LYS A 143 9.90 17.13 13.08
C LYS A 143 9.75 17.92 11.78
N PHE A 144 8.63 17.75 11.15
CA PHE A 144 8.31 18.49 9.93
C PHE A 144 8.17 20.00 10.21
N PRO A 145 8.40 20.86 9.20
CA PRO A 145 8.40 22.31 9.40
C PRO A 145 6.98 22.87 9.58
N ALA A 146 6.90 24.07 10.14
CA ALA A 146 5.64 24.80 10.34
C ALA A 146 4.90 25.12 9.02
N SER A 147 5.59 25.15 7.90
CA SER A 147 4.97 25.32 6.57
C SER A 147 4.04 24.18 6.15
N LEU A 148 4.13 23.03 6.84
CA LEU A 148 3.24 21.90 6.62
C LEU A 148 2.15 21.78 7.70
N ASP A 149 2.05 22.73 8.65
CA ASP A 149 0.99 22.72 9.68
C ASP A 149 -0.40 22.73 9.05
N GLY A 150 -1.25 21.82 9.50
CA GLY A 150 -2.62 21.67 9.02
C GLY A 150 -2.77 20.93 7.70
N ARG A 151 -1.68 20.52 7.03
CA ARG A 151 -1.79 19.76 5.78
C ARG A 151 -2.23 18.32 6.02
N PHE A 152 -3.17 17.86 5.21
CA PHE A 152 -3.60 16.48 5.15
C PHE A 152 -2.66 15.68 4.24
N PHE A 153 -2.10 14.60 4.73
CA PHE A 153 -1.22 13.72 3.97
C PHE A 153 -2.06 12.64 3.28
N ALA A 154 -2.57 12.95 2.10
CA ALA A 154 -3.24 11.98 1.25
C ALA A 154 -2.26 10.89 0.82
N THR A 155 -2.67 9.63 0.90
CA THR A 155 -1.86 8.51 0.45
C THR A 155 -2.63 7.62 -0.50
N GLU A 156 -1.92 6.95 -1.39
CA GLU A 156 -2.54 6.05 -2.37
C GLU A 156 -1.73 4.77 -2.49
N TYR A 157 -2.41 3.65 -2.26
CA TYR A 157 -1.79 2.34 -2.19
C TYR A 157 -1.20 1.89 -3.53
N GLY A 158 -1.98 1.90 -4.59
CA GLY A 158 -1.54 1.36 -5.88
C GLY A 158 -0.71 2.33 -6.71
N ARG A 159 -0.94 3.66 -6.58
CA ARG A 159 -0.12 4.70 -7.21
C ARG A 159 1.16 5.00 -6.45
N LYS A 160 1.29 4.46 -5.23
CA LYS A 160 2.53 4.48 -4.44
C LYS A 160 3.02 5.89 -4.11
N TRP A 161 2.13 6.80 -3.75
CA TRP A 161 2.50 8.15 -3.39
C TRP A 161 1.92 8.60 -2.05
N ILE A 162 2.57 9.60 -1.47
CA ILE A 162 2.09 10.44 -0.37
C ILE A 162 2.05 11.86 -0.91
N LYS A 163 0.96 12.59 -0.66
CA LYS A 163 0.81 13.99 -1.11
C LYS A 163 0.21 14.85 -0.01
N PRO A 164 0.97 15.83 0.49
CA PRO A 164 0.42 16.84 1.39
C PRO A 164 -0.60 17.72 0.65
N VAL A 165 -1.80 17.81 1.18
CA VAL A 165 -2.89 18.63 0.67
C VAL A 165 -3.14 19.77 1.64
N GLU A 166 -3.15 20.99 1.13
CA GLU A 166 -3.53 22.16 1.90
C GLU A 166 -5.03 22.13 2.24
N VAL A 167 -5.36 22.51 3.45
CA VAL A 167 -6.74 22.68 3.89
C VAL A 167 -6.97 24.17 4.03
N GLU A 168 -7.74 24.73 3.11
CA GLU A 168 -8.06 26.15 3.10
C GLU A 168 -8.89 26.56 4.33
N ALA A 169 -8.93 27.87 4.60
CA ALA A 169 -9.64 28.38 5.77
C ALA A 169 -11.15 28.04 5.79
N ASP A 170 -11.77 27.89 4.62
CA ASP A 170 -13.14 27.44 4.46
C ASP A 170 -13.29 25.90 4.53
N GLY A 171 -12.17 25.20 4.60
CA GLY A 171 -12.10 23.75 4.64
C GLY A 171 -12.06 23.06 3.28
N SER A 172 -12.02 23.80 2.17
CA SER A 172 -11.82 23.25 0.83
C SER A 172 -10.38 22.74 0.64
N PRO A 173 -10.14 21.83 -0.33
CA PRO A 173 -8.79 21.43 -0.68
C PRO A 173 -8.08 22.56 -1.44
N GLY A 174 -6.89 22.90 -1.00
CA GLY A 174 -5.99 23.85 -1.66
C GLY A 174 -4.93 23.14 -2.49
N THR A 175 -3.70 23.64 -2.41
CA THR A 175 -2.56 23.07 -3.15
C THR A 175 -2.25 21.65 -2.75
N ILE A 176 -1.87 20.85 -3.73
CA ILE A 176 -1.41 19.47 -3.57
C ILE A 176 0.08 19.42 -3.87
N ASP A 177 0.89 19.16 -2.86
CA ASP A 177 2.34 19.17 -3.02
C ASP A 177 2.88 17.77 -3.34
N THR A 178 4.07 17.76 -3.95
CA THR A 178 4.87 16.54 -4.05
C THR A 178 5.53 16.23 -2.72
N PHE A 179 5.58 14.94 -2.39
CA PHE A 179 6.30 14.42 -1.22
C PHE A 179 7.33 13.39 -1.67
N PRO A 180 8.58 13.43 -1.17
CA PRO A 180 9.66 12.58 -1.66
C PRO A 180 9.56 11.14 -1.12
N TRP A 181 8.41 10.48 -1.31
CA TRP A 181 8.20 9.10 -0.96
C TRP A 181 8.85 8.17 -1.97
N THR A 182 9.71 7.28 -1.51
CA THR A 182 10.44 6.29 -2.33
C THR A 182 10.11 4.85 -2.00
N GLY A 183 9.21 4.63 -1.05
CA GLY A 183 8.68 3.30 -0.73
C GLY A 183 7.69 2.79 -1.78
N THR A 184 6.93 1.77 -1.42
CA THR A 184 5.99 1.13 -2.33
C THR A 184 4.53 1.42 -1.95
N GLN A 185 3.80 0.44 -1.46
CA GLN A 185 2.36 0.51 -1.25
C GLN A 185 2.03 1.00 0.16
N VAL A 186 1.73 2.28 0.30
CA VAL A 186 1.37 2.88 1.60
C VAL A 186 0.08 2.28 2.12
N MET A 187 0.16 1.54 3.21
CA MET A 187 -1.00 0.91 3.85
C MET A 187 -1.58 1.78 4.96
N ASP A 188 -0.71 2.48 5.71
CA ASP A 188 -1.09 3.37 6.79
C ASP A 188 0.03 4.36 7.10
N SER A 189 -0.28 5.49 7.74
CA SER A 189 0.73 6.45 8.18
C SER A 189 0.25 7.27 9.38
N ALA A 190 1.21 7.68 10.22
CA ALA A 190 0.93 8.52 11.38
C ALA A 190 2.15 9.39 11.74
N PHE A 191 1.91 10.59 12.24
CA PHE A 191 2.98 11.36 12.87
C PHE A 191 3.26 10.84 14.28
N GLY A 192 4.52 10.57 14.55
CA GLY A 192 5.00 10.16 15.86
C GLY A 192 5.13 11.32 16.85
N PRO A 193 5.40 11.01 18.12
CA PRO A 193 5.60 12.02 19.16
C PRO A 193 6.86 12.87 18.94
N ASP A 194 7.77 12.42 18.07
CA ASP A 194 8.96 13.13 17.64
C ASP A 194 8.73 14.04 16.42
N GLY A 195 7.52 14.05 15.88
CA GLY A 195 7.13 14.85 14.71
C GLY A 195 7.60 14.27 13.37
N ALA A 196 8.23 13.09 13.34
CA ALA A 196 8.52 12.34 12.12
C ALA A 196 7.25 11.63 11.61
N LEU A 197 7.19 11.35 10.29
CA LEU A 197 6.12 10.57 9.70
C LEU A 197 6.50 9.08 9.67
N TYR A 198 5.69 8.25 10.30
CA TYR A 198 5.82 6.80 10.24
C TYR A 198 4.87 6.25 9.17
N VAL A 199 5.41 5.43 8.27
CA VAL A 199 4.67 4.89 7.13
C VAL A 199 4.77 3.37 7.13
N LEU A 200 3.62 2.70 7.20
CA LEU A 200 3.53 1.26 7.02
C LEU A 200 3.43 0.97 5.52
N ASP A 201 4.48 0.41 4.97
CA ASP A 201 4.57 -0.01 3.57
C ASP A 201 4.21 -1.50 3.46
N TYR A 202 3.19 -1.80 2.66
CA TYR A 202 2.78 -3.19 2.43
C TYR A 202 3.77 -3.97 1.57
N GLY A 203 4.64 -3.27 0.82
CA GLY A 203 5.54 -3.89 -0.13
C GLY A 203 4.84 -4.35 -1.42
N THR A 204 5.60 -4.92 -2.33
CA THR A 204 5.11 -5.43 -3.62
C THR A 204 5.32 -6.93 -3.79
N GLY A 205 5.77 -7.63 -2.76
CA GLY A 205 6.06 -9.06 -2.79
C GLY A 205 6.20 -9.67 -1.41
N ALA A 206 6.56 -10.93 -1.35
CA ALA A 206 6.83 -11.60 -0.08
C ALA A 206 8.08 -11.01 0.59
N ASN A 207 7.98 -10.74 1.88
CA ASN A 207 9.09 -10.32 2.75
C ASN A 207 9.73 -8.95 2.43
N ASN A 208 8.97 -8.05 1.80
CA ASN A 208 9.43 -6.66 1.56
C ASN A 208 8.48 -5.60 2.17
N GLN A 209 7.70 -6.01 3.19
CA GLN A 209 6.94 -5.08 4.02
C GLN A 209 7.90 -4.34 4.95
N ALA A 210 7.61 -3.06 5.19
CA ALA A 210 8.46 -2.24 6.04
C ALA A 210 7.66 -1.20 6.82
N LEU A 211 8.19 -0.82 7.97
CA LEU A 211 7.82 0.40 8.67
C LEU A 211 8.93 1.42 8.45
N TYR A 212 8.62 2.48 7.73
CA TYR A 212 9.54 3.59 7.50
C TYR A 212 9.30 4.70 8.51
N ARG A 213 10.36 5.33 8.95
CA ARG A 213 10.36 6.60 9.65
C ARG A 213 10.90 7.64 8.69
N VAL A 214 10.07 8.62 8.34
CA VAL A 214 10.39 9.70 7.42
C VAL A 214 10.61 10.97 8.23
N GLU A 215 11.79 11.54 8.11
CA GLU A 215 12.27 12.68 8.88
C GLU A 215 12.38 13.93 8.00
N HIS A 216 12.14 15.08 8.58
CA HIS A 216 12.51 16.34 7.94
C HIS A 216 13.84 16.82 8.53
N LEU A 217 14.86 16.90 7.70
CA LEU A 217 16.19 17.37 8.10
C LEU A 217 16.47 18.72 7.42
N ALA A 218 16.36 19.79 8.18
CA ALA A 218 16.60 21.15 7.68
C ALA A 218 18.10 21.41 7.44
N GLY A 219 18.56 21.23 6.22
CA GLY A 219 19.88 21.67 5.78
C GLY A 219 21.08 20.94 6.40
N SER A 220 20.88 19.76 6.94
CA SER A 220 21.92 18.92 7.53
C SER A 220 22.20 17.71 6.65
N ASN A 221 23.39 17.17 6.74
CA ASN A 221 23.73 15.86 6.20
C ASN A 221 22.72 14.79 6.64
N ARG A 222 22.24 13.97 5.72
CA ARG A 222 21.25 12.90 5.95
C ARG A 222 21.94 11.55 5.92
N SER A 223 21.51 10.65 6.82
CA SER A 223 22.04 9.29 6.80
C SER A 223 21.84 8.62 5.43
N PRO A 224 22.86 7.92 4.94
CA PRO A 224 22.77 7.21 3.68
C PRO A 224 21.80 6.02 3.77
N VAL A 225 21.21 5.67 2.64
CA VAL A 225 20.31 4.52 2.50
C VAL A 225 21.12 3.32 2.08
N ALA A 226 21.21 2.30 2.93
CA ALA A 226 21.81 1.01 2.59
C ALA A 226 20.82 0.12 1.82
N LYS A 227 21.32 -0.56 0.78
CA LYS A 227 20.62 -1.66 0.11
C LYS A 227 21.56 -2.85 0.02
N ALA A 228 21.12 -4.01 0.51
CA ALA A 228 21.85 -5.26 0.46
C ALA A 228 21.10 -6.25 -0.43
N ALA A 229 21.83 -6.95 -1.28
CA ALA A 229 21.34 -8.06 -2.09
C ALA A 229 22.38 -9.19 -2.11
N ALA A 230 21.92 -10.40 -2.40
CA ALA A 230 22.76 -11.57 -2.60
C ALA A 230 22.29 -12.33 -3.84
N ASP A 231 23.21 -13.01 -4.55
CA ASP A 231 22.90 -13.84 -5.72
C ASP A 231 22.10 -15.10 -5.33
N ARG A 232 22.30 -15.55 -4.09
CA ARG A 232 21.57 -16.67 -3.46
C ARG A 232 21.51 -16.50 -1.95
N THR A 233 20.49 -17.06 -1.33
CA THR A 233 20.26 -16.97 0.11
C THR A 233 20.18 -18.34 0.78
N SER A 234 20.31 -19.44 0.04
CA SER A 234 20.38 -20.81 0.57
C SER A 234 21.15 -21.73 -0.36
N GLY A 235 21.62 -22.86 0.18
CA GLY A 235 22.31 -23.92 -0.57
C GLY A 235 23.17 -24.80 0.32
N PRO A 236 23.71 -25.91 -0.23
CA PRO A 236 24.58 -26.81 0.50
C PRO A 236 25.89 -26.12 0.91
N THR A 237 26.53 -26.61 1.96
CA THR A 237 27.90 -26.18 2.34
C THR A 237 28.96 -26.92 1.53
N PRO A 238 30.07 -26.25 1.12
CA PRO A 238 30.36 -24.83 1.28
C PRO A 238 29.49 -23.95 0.35
N LEU A 239 28.82 -22.93 0.91
CA LEU A 239 27.95 -22.03 0.17
C LEU A 239 28.69 -20.73 -0.17
N ALA A 240 29.07 -20.57 -1.43
CA ALA A 240 29.63 -19.31 -1.93
C ALA A 240 28.50 -18.35 -2.31
N VAL A 241 28.53 -17.15 -1.76
CA VAL A 241 27.51 -16.09 -1.96
C VAL A 241 28.20 -14.81 -2.43
N SER A 242 27.67 -14.22 -3.50
CA SER A 242 28.08 -12.90 -3.98
C SER A 242 27.10 -11.85 -3.47
N PHE A 243 27.60 -10.90 -2.69
CA PHE A 243 26.83 -9.82 -2.12
C PHE A 243 26.91 -8.54 -2.96
N SER A 244 25.89 -7.70 -2.89
CA SER A 244 25.85 -6.45 -3.61
C SER A 244 25.25 -5.34 -2.75
N SER A 245 25.91 -4.19 -2.74
CA SER A 245 25.39 -2.94 -2.17
C SER A 245 24.74 -2.03 -3.24
N ALA A 246 24.50 -2.55 -4.44
CA ALA A 246 23.93 -1.77 -5.54
C ALA A 246 22.60 -1.10 -5.14
N GLY A 247 22.49 0.20 -5.42
CA GLY A 247 21.35 1.03 -5.06
C GLY A 247 21.42 1.63 -3.64
N SER A 248 22.50 1.38 -2.88
CA SER A 248 22.83 2.21 -1.73
C SER A 248 23.18 3.63 -2.20
N ALA A 249 22.70 4.64 -1.51
CA ALA A 249 22.87 6.03 -1.91
C ALA A 249 22.93 6.96 -0.68
N ASP A 250 23.76 7.97 -0.81
CA ASP A 250 23.72 9.15 0.04
C ASP A 250 22.73 10.17 -0.57
N PRO A 251 21.76 10.67 0.21
CA PRO A 251 20.79 11.65 -0.27
C PRO A 251 21.42 12.94 -0.80
N GLU A 252 22.61 13.32 -0.33
CA GLU A 252 23.38 14.47 -0.77
C GLU A 252 24.31 14.16 -1.95
N GLY A 253 24.42 12.88 -2.34
CA GLY A 253 25.25 12.43 -3.46
C GLY A 253 26.71 12.20 -3.08
N GLY A 254 27.05 12.13 -1.81
CA GLY A 254 28.38 11.83 -1.30
C GLY A 254 28.83 10.39 -1.62
N ASN A 255 30.14 10.18 -1.61
CA ASN A 255 30.71 8.84 -1.80
C ASN A 255 30.53 7.99 -0.55
N LEU A 256 29.95 6.80 -0.69
CA LEU A 256 29.77 5.87 0.42
C LEU A 256 31.00 5.00 0.66
N THR A 257 31.28 4.70 1.92
CA THR A 257 32.12 3.61 2.33
C THR A 257 31.25 2.43 2.80
N TYR A 258 31.79 1.21 2.71
CA TYR A 258 31.03 -0.03 2.92
C TYR A 258 31.70 -0.87 4.01
N ALA A 259 30.88 -1.49 4.84
CA ALA A 259 31.33 -2.51 5.80
C ALA A 259 30.28 -3.63 5.84
N TRP A 260 30.72 -4.82 5.48
CA TRP A 260 29.95 -6.05 5.58
C TRP A 260 30.37 -6.85 6.81
N ASP A 261 29.43 -7.34 7.57
CA ASP A 261 29.56 -8.41 8.53
C ASP A 261 28.74 -9.60 8.02
N PHE A 262 29.36 -10.75 7.78
CA PHE A 262 28.66 -11.91 7.19
C PHE A 262 27.91 -12.76 8.25
N GLY A 263 28.03 -12.40 9.53
CA GLY A 263 27.32 -13.08 10.61
C GLY A 263 27.99 -14.38 11.11
N ASP A 264 29.15 -14.73 10.54
CA ASP A 264 30.00 -15.86 10.97
C ASP A 264 31.35 -15.40 11.56
N GLY A 265 31.51 -14.08 11.77
CA GLY A 265 32.74 -13.44 12.24
C GLY A 265 33.64 -12.93 11.12
N ALA A 266 33.36 -13.22 9.85
CA ALA A 266 34.08 -12.66 8.72
C ALA A 266 33.48 -11.31 8.31
N THR A 267 34.31 -10.40 7.79
CA THR A 267 33.93 -9.05 7.37
C THR A 267 34.56 -8.66 6.03
N SER A 268 34.01 -7.63 5.38
CA SER A 268 34.59 -7.05 4.16
C SER A 268 34.26 -5.56 4.05
N THR A 269 35.18 -4.79 3.44
CA THR A 269 34.93 -3.37 3.10
C THR A 269 34.66 -3.16 1.60
N ALA A 270 34.59 -4.21 0.80
CA ALA A 270 34.27 -4.11 -0.61
C ALA A 270 32.76 -3.79 -0.81
N ALA A 271 32.43 -3.00 -1.83
CA ALA A 271 31.03 -2.72 -2.16
C ALA A 271 30.26 -3.98 -2.57
N HIS A 272 30.92 -4.88 -3.30
CA HIS A 272 30.36 -6.12 -3.81
C HIS A 272 31.28 -7.31 -3.48
N PRO A 273 31.31 -7.75 -2.20
CA PRO A 273 32.16 -8.88 -1.80
C PRO A 273 31.56 -10.24 -2.18
N SER A 274 32.43 -11.25 -2.21
CA SER A 274 32.01 -12.65 -2.16
C SER A 274 32.46 -13.25 -0.83
N HIS A 275 31.62 -14.11 -0.25
CA HIS A 275 31.92 -14.83 0.97
C HIS A 275 31.46 -16.29 0.87
N THR A 276 32.17 -17.21 1.55
CA THR A 276 31.84 -18.63 1.53
C THR A 276 31.57 -19.14 2.93
N TYR A 277 30.34 -19.55 3.18
CA TYR A 277 29.96 -20.22 4.42
C TYR A 277 30.34 -21.69 4.37
N THR A 278 31.27 -22.10 5.23
CA THR A 278 31.81 -23.47 5.28
C THR A 278 31.10 -24.37 6.28
N THR A 279 30.32 -23.79 7.20
CA THR A 279 29.55 -24.51 8.21
C THR A 279 28.06 -24.33 7.93
N ALA A 280 27.27 -25.36 8.23
CA ALA A 280 25.81 -25.26 8.16
C ALA A 280 25.28 -24.32 9.25
N GLY A 281 24.29 -23.49 8.91
CA GLY A 281 23.66 -22.55 9.83
C GLY A 281 22.90 -21.45 9.12
N THR A 282 22.16 -20.65 9.91
CA THR A 282 21.51 -19.44 9.45
C THR A 282 22.34 -18.24 9.91
N PHE A 283 22.72 -17.43 8.97
CA PHE A 283 23.56 -16.24 9.15
C PHE A 283 22.76 -15.00 8.79
N ASN A 284 23.09 -13.86 9.41
CA ASN A 284 22.44 -12.58 9.16
C ASN A 284 23.47 -11.55 8.64
N PRO A 285 23.87 -11.65 7.37
CA PRO A 285 24.77 -10.68 6.79
C PRO A 285 24.21 -9.27 6.90
N THR A 286 25.01 -8.34 7.37
CA THR A 286 24.65 -6.94 7.55
C THR A 286 25.61 -6.05 6.78
N LEU A 287 25.06 -5.17 5.95
CA LEU A 287 25.77 -4.08 5.31
C LEU A 287 25.60 -2.81 6.12
N THR A 288 26.68 -2.16 6.48
CA THR A 288 26.69 -0.78 6.92
C THR A 288 27.32 0.10 5.84
N VAL A 289 26.64 1.15 5.44
CA VAL A 289 27.18 2.20 4.57
C VAL A 289 27.38 3.46 5.39
N THR A 290 28.47 4.20 5.12
CA THR A 290 28.81 5.44 5.82
C THR A 290 29.06 6.53 4.80
N ASP A 291 28.48 7.70 5.02
CA ASP A 291 28.69 8.90 4.21
C ASP A 291 30.02 9.62 4.57
N PRO A 292 30.41 10.68 3.82
CA PRO A 292 31.64 11.43 4.10
C PRO A 292 31.67 12.11 5.48
N GLU A 293 30.52 12.45 6.03
CA GLU A 293 30.35 13.15 7.30
C GLU A 293 30.22 12.18 8.49
N GLY A 294 30.17 10.88 8.24
CA GLY A 294 30.18 9.83 9.25
C GLY A 294 28.81 9.31 9.68
N LEU A 295 27.69 9.73 9.03
CA LEU A 295 26.42 9.11 9.29
C LEU A 295 26.33 7.75 8.61
N THR A 296 25.53 6.85 9.19
CA THR A 296 25.46 5.46 8.73
C THR A 296 24.02 5.03 8.39
N GLY A 297 23.92 4.11 7.43
CA GLY A 297 22.71 3.35 7.14
C GLY A 297 23.02 1.84 7.15
N THR A 298 22.06 1.00 7.50
CA THR A 298 22.24 -0.46 7.56
C THR A 298 21.18 -1.21 6.79
N ALA A 299 21.56 -2.38 6.25
CA ALA A 299 20.63 -3.33 5.63
C ALA A 299 21.09 -4.76 5.93
N SER A 300 20.15 -5.66 6.19
CA SER A 300 20.47 -7.06 6.56
C SER A 300 19.76 -8.03 5.61
N LEU A 301 20.36 -9.20 5.48
CA LEU A 301 19.85 -10.36 4.74
C LEU A 301 19.79 -11.57 5.67
N VAL A 302 19.13 -12.63 5.22
CA VAL A 302 19.21 -13.94 5.87
C VAL A 302 19.81 -14.92 4.86
N VAL A 303 20.86 -15.64 5.24
CA VAL A 303 21.51 -16.68 4.44
C VAL A 303 21.50 -17.99 5.20
N THR A 304 20.99 -19.06 4.62
CA THR A 304 20.97 -20.40 5.21
C THR A 304 21.91 -21.31 4.45
N ALA A 305 23.05 -21.62 5.02
CA ALA A 305 24.01 -22.57 4.48
C ALA A 305 23.73 -23.99 5.01
N GLY A 306 23.91 -25.00 4.17
CA GLY A 306 23.67 -26.41 4.49
C GLY A 306 22.18 -26.80 4.39
N ASN A 307 21.38 -25.97 3.69
CA ASN A 307 20.00 -26.28 3.39
C ASN A 307 19.60 -25.66 2.05
N SER A 308 19.12 -26.47 1.13
CA SER A 308 18.53 -26.05 -0.14
C SER A 308 17.01 -25.92 0.00
N ALA A 309 16.39 -25.10 -0.83
CA ALA A 309 14.94 -25.08 -0.87
C ALA A 309 14.41 -26.41 -1.47
N PRO A 310 13.37 -27.01 -0.88
CA PRO A 310 12.79 -28.22 -1.43
C PRO A 310 12.21 -27.97 -2.83
N THR A 311 12.34 -28.95 -3.71
CA THR A 311 11.66 -28.96 -4.99
C THR A 311 10.26 -29.48 -4.83
N VAL A 312 9.27 -28.68 -5.19
CA VAL A 312 7.85 -29.06 -5.13
C VAL A 312 7.31 -29.11 -6.55
N THR A 313 6.74 -30.28 -6.91
CA THR A 313 6.13 -30.50 -8.22
C THR A 313 4.67 -30.90 -8.03
N LEU A 314 3.76 -30.27 -8.75
CA LEU A 314 2.39 -30.74 -8.90
C LEU A 314 2.36 -31.75 -10.04
N ASP A 315 2.28 -33.04 -9.70
CA ASP A 315 2.38 -34.12 -10.69
C ASP A 315 1.05 -34.32 -11.43
N THR A 316 -0.05 -34.15 -10.71
CA THR A 316 -1.42 -34.18 -11.23
C THR A 316 -2.28 -33.14 -10.50
N PRO A 317 -3.20 -32.48 -11.19
CA PRO A 317 -3.43 -32.50 -12.64
C PRO A 317 -2.31 -31.81 -13.41
N ALA A 318 -2.16 -32.15 -14.68
CA ALA A 318 -1.20 -31.45 -15.56
C ALA A 318 -1.60 -29.98 -15.73
N ASP A 319 -0.61 -29.10 -15.88
CA ASP A 319 -0.84 -27.69 -16.12
C ASP A 319 -1.72 -27.46 -17.36
N GLY A 320 -2.69 -26.55 -17.26
CA GLY A 320 -3.69 -26.28 -18.31
C GLY A 320 -4.83 -27.30 -18.40
N SER A 321 -4.95 -28.26 -17.48
CA SER A 321 -6.09 -29.18 -17.43
C SER A 321 -7.41 -28.43 -17.20
N LEU A 322 -8.46 -28.83 -17.93
CA LEU A 322 -9.80 -28.25 -17.83
C LEU A 322 -10.69 -29.14 -16.94
N PHE A 323 -11.49 -28.49 -16.11
CA PHE A 323 -12.45 -29.16 -15.20
C PHE A 323 -13.81 -28.49 -15.30
N SER A 324 -14.86 -29.29 -15.08
CA SER A 324 -16.20 -28.77 -14.95
C SER A 324 -16.51 -28.39 -13.51
N PHE A 325 -17.39 -27.42 -13.32
CA PHE A 325 -17.84 -27.05 -11.98
C PHE A 325 -18.52 -28.23 -11.28
N GLY A 326 -18.00 -28.58 -10.10
CA GLY A 326 -18.47 -29.73 -9.32
C GLY A 326 -17.65 -31.02 -9.50
N ASP A 327 -16.66 -31.02 -10.40
CA ASP A 327 -15.75 -32.16 -10.53
C ASP A 327 -14.89 -32.34 -9.27
N SER A 328 -14.64 -33.61 -8.91
CA SER A 328 -13.64 -33.98 -7.92
C SER A 328 -12.29 -34.15 -8.62
N VAL A 329 -11.38 -33.22 -8.42
CA VAL A 329 -10.06 -33.25 -9.04
C VAL A 329 -9.03 -33.81 -8.06
N PRO A 330 -8.57 -35.07 -8.26
CA PRO A 330 -7.45 -35.59 -7.47
C PRO A 330 -6.16 -34.86 -7.83
N PHE A 331 -5.32 -34.60 -6.83
CA PHE A 331 -4.01 -34.02 -7.05
C PHE A 331 -2.92 -34.87 -6.38
N THR A 332 -1.76 -34.86 -6.99
CA THR A 332 -0.54 -35.47 -6.45
C THR A 332 0.57 -34.43 -6.46
N VAL A 333 1.26 -34.31 -5.34
CA VAL A 333 2.39 -33.40 -5.18
C VAL A 333 3.60 -34.22 -4.77
N SER A 334 4.68 -34.08 -5.52
CA SER A 334 6.01 -34.62 -5.16
C SER A 334 6.84 -33.52 -4.52
N VAL A 335 7.47 -33.86 -3.40
CA VAL A 335 8.41 -32.96 -2.71
C VAL A 335 9.70 -33.70 -2.50
N SER A 336 10.80 -33.10 -2.90
CA SER A 336 12.15 -33.65 -2.68
C SER A 336 13.07 -32.56 -2.14
N ASP A 337 13.88 -32.92 -1.18
CA ASP A 337 14.92 -32.08 -0.59
C ASP A 337 16.22 -32.86 -0.54
N PRO A 338 17.31 -32.32 -1.09
CA PRO A 338 18.61 -33.02 -1.12
C PRO A 338 19.20 -33.31 0.26
N GLU A 339 18.93 -32.44 1.25
CA GLU A 339 19.51 -32.49 2.58
C GLU A 339 18.62 -33.25 3.57
N ASP A 340 17.30 -33.06 3.49
CA ASP A 340 16.32 -33.59 4.44
C ASP A 340 15.76 -34.96 4.02
N GLY A 341 16.00 -35.38 2.78
CA GLY A 341 15.51 -36.66 2.26
C GLY A 341 14.00 -36.71 2.08
N ALA A 342 13.32 -37.65 2.71
CA ALA A 342 11.86 -37.78 2.63
C ALA A 342 11.19 -36.70 3.47
N ILE A 343 10.42 -35.83 2.82
CA ILE A 343 9.68 -34.75 3.49
C ILE A 343 8.40 -35.32 4.12
N ASP A 344 8.15 -34.96 5.37
CA ASP A 344 6.90 -35.27 6.05
C ASP A 344 5.72 -34.51 5.40
N CYS A 345 4.78 -35.24 4.83
CA CYS A 345 3.61 -34.68 4.14
C CYS A 345 2.78 -33.74 5.02
N SER A 346 2.85 -33.87 6.34
CA SER A 346 2.15 -32.97 7.27
C SER A 346 2.68 -31.52 7.22
N LYS A 347 3.87 -31.32 6.70
CA LYS A 347 4.51 -30.01 6.52
C LYS A 347 4.24 -29.37 5.14
N VAL A 348 3.57 -30.12 4.24
CA VAL A 348 3.23 -29.61 2.91
C VAL A 348 1.85 -28.97 2.94
N LYS A 349 1.79 -27.68 2.59
CA LYS A 349 0.54 -26.93 2.51
C LYS A 349 0.14 -26.71 1.05
N VAL A 350 -1.02 -27.21 0.68
CA VAL A 350 -1.63 -26.93 -0.64
C VAL A 350 -2.69 -25.84 -0.48
N THR A 351 -2.57 -24.79 -1.27
CA THR A 351 -3.52 -23.67 -1.27
C THR A 351 -4.27 -23.65 -2.59
N TYR A 352 -5.60 -23.66 -2.51
CA TYR A 352 -6.47 -23.56 -3.68
C TYR A 352 -6.80 -22.12 -3.95
N LEU A 353 -6.50 -21.66 -5.16
CA LEU A 353 -6.75 -20.30 -5.61
C LEU A 353 -7.74 -20.31 -6.77
N LEU A 354 -8.82 -19.55 -6.64
CA LEU A 354 -9.70 -19.25 -7.76
C LEU A 354 -9.17 -18.01 -8.48
N GLY A 355 -8.68 -18.20 -9.71
CA GLY A 355 -8.24 -17.12 -10.58
C GLY A 355 -9.37 -16.64 -11.48
N HIS A 356 -9.54 -15.33 -11.63
CA HIS A 356 -10.36 -14.73 -12.67
C HIS A 356 -9.73 -13.40 -13.10
N ASP A 357 -9.83 -13.09 -14.36
CA ASP A 357 -9.19 -11.93 -14.96
C ASP A 357 -7.68 -11.86 -14.62
N SER A 358 -7.24 -10.82 -13.94
CA SER A 358 -5.83 -10.58 -13.58
C SER A 358 -5.49 -10.88 -12.12
N HIS A 359 -6.44 -11.37 -11.31
CA HIS A 359 -6.23 -11.63 -9.88
C HIS A 359 -6.82 -12.98 -9.43
N ARG A 360 -6.56 -13.35 -8.19
CA ARG A 360 -6.94 -14.64 -7.61
C ARG A 360 -7.36 -14.51 -6.15
N HIS A 361 -8.25 -15.39 -5.73
CA HIS A 361 -8.72 -15.51 -4.35
C HIS A 361 -8.39 -16.87 -3.78
N GLN A 362 -7.90 -16.90 -2.54
CA GLN A 362 -7.72 -18.16 -1.83
C GLN A 362 -9.09 -18.69 -1.40
N ILE A 363 -9.40 -19.95 -1.80
CA ILE A 363 -10.64 -20.61 -1.43
C ILE A 363 -10.42 -21.41 -0.14
N THR A 364 -9.37 -22.21 -0.10
CA THR A 364 -9.03 -23.07 1.06
C THR A 364 -7.56 -23.49 1.00
N SER A 365 -7.05 -24.06 2.09
CA SER A 365 -5.73 -24.70 2.16
C SER A 365 -5.81 -26.00 2.94
N LYS A 366 -5.02 -26.98 2.55
CA LYS A 366 -4.81 -28.26 3.24
C LYS A 366 -3.34 -28.45 3.54
#